data_4f53b5511661120daf515699ee49cdc1
#
_entry.id   4f53b5511661120daf515699ee49cdc1
#
_cell.length_a   1.000
_cell.length_b   1.000
_cell.length_c   1.000
_cell.angle_alpha   90.00
_cell.angle_beta   90.00
_cell.angle_gamma   90.00
#
_symmetry.space_group_name_H-M   'P 1'
#
loop_
_entity.id
_entity.type
_entity.pdbx_description
1 polymer ?
#
loop_
_entity_poly.entity_id
_entity_poly.type
_entity_poly.pdbx_seq_one_letter_code
_entity_poly.pdbx_strand_id
1 'polypeptide(L)'
;MKPNARRLARSLAVQGVYSWQVSKNPIGDIEQQLLLEQNTKHLDVGYFQDILRGVAVNHPVLDEAVKPFLDRPFEEIDLVEKAILRVSAYELKYRLDVPYK
;
A
#
# COMPACT_ATOMS: atom_id res chain seq x y z
N MET A 1 18.73 6.43 -6.77
CA MET A 1 17.82 6.35 -5.62
C MET A 1 18.30 5.31 -4.62
N LYS A 2 18.27 5.62 -3.37
CA LYS A 2 18.70 4.70 -2.34
C LYS A 2 17.64 3.62 -2.11
N PRO A 3 18.07 2.36 -1.92
CA PRO A 3 17.09 1.29 -1.68
C PRO A 3 16.17 1.54 -0.50
N ASN A 4 16.66 2.23 0.54
CA ASN A 4 15.84 2.54 1.72
C ASN A 4 14.67 3.46 1.40
N ALA A 5 14.80 4.33 0.40
CA ALA A 5 13.73 5.27 0.07
C ALA A 5 12.47 4.53 -0.36
N ARG A 6 12.61 3.46 -1.13
CA ARG A 6 11.47 2.65 -1.54
C ARG A 6 10.93 1.78 -0.42
N ARG A 7 11.81 1.27 0.42
CA ARG A 7 11.37 0.49 1.57
C ARG A 7 10.53 1.34 2.51
N LEU A 8 10.98 2.57 2.78
CA LEU A 8 10.23 3.48 3.63
C LEU A 8 8.91 3.85 2.99
N ALA A 9 8.91 4.07 1.67
CA ALA A 9 7.68 4.38 0.94
C ALA A 9 6.68 3.25 1.03
N ARG A 10 7.15 2.01 0.91
CA ARG A 10 6.28 0.82 1.02
C ARG A 10 5.68 0.72 2.41
N SER A 11 6.50 0.89 3.44
CA SER A 11 6.06 0.86 4.82
C SER A 11 4.99 1.91 5.08
N LEU A 12 5.23 3.12 4.61
CA LEU A 12 4.28 4.21 4.80
C LEU A 12 3.00 3.96 4.02
N ALA A 13 3.11 3.35 2.84
CA ALA A 13 1.92 3.01 2.06
C ALA A 13 1.06 1.97 2.78
N VAL A 14 1.69 0.97 3.41
CA VAL A 14 0.93 -0.01 4.20
C VAL A 14 0.18 0.70 5.32
N GLN A 15 0.84 1.63 6.00
CA GLN A 15 0.21 2.43 7.04
C GLN A 15 -0.99 3.20 6.50
N GLY A 16 -0.82 3.81 5.33
CA GLY A 16 -1.88 4.58 4.70
C GLY A 16 -3.06 3.72 4.29
N VAL A 17 -2.79 2.56 3.71
CA VAL A 17 -3.86 1.63 3.33
C VAL A 17 -4.61 1.15 4.56
N TYR A 18 -3.88 0.84 5.63
CA TYR A 18 -4.52 0.45 6.88
C TYR A 18 -5.45 1.55 7.39
N SER A 19 -4.96 2.79 7.43
CA SER A 19 -5.79 3.93 7.86
C SER A 19 -7.02 4.09 7.00
N TRP A 20 -6.86 3.95 5.70
CA TRP A 20 -7.97 4.05 4.76
C TRP A 20 -9.02 2.98 5.01
N GLN A 21 -8.58 1.76 5.30
CA GLN A 21 -9.50 0.66 5.60
C GLN A 21 -10.28 0.91 6.88
N VAL A 22 -9.64 1.48 7.87
CA VAL A 22 -10.23 1.68 9.20
C VAL A 22 -11.13 2.92 9.21
N SER A 23 -10.62 4.06 8.73
CA SER A 23 -11.31 5.33 8.86
C SER A 23 -12.31 5.59 7.75
N LYS A 24 -12.05 5.00 6.58
CA LYS A 24 -12.82 5.25 5.36
C LYS A 24 -12.76 6.70 4.90
N ASN A 25 -11.76 7.44 5.37
CA ASN A 25 -11.51 8.79 4.90
C ASN A 25 -11.01 8.76 3.46
N PRO A 26 -11.18 9.85 2.70
CA PRO A 26 -10.66 9.91 1.34
C PRO A 26 -9.15 9.65 1.33
N ILE A 27 -8.70 8.89 0.33
CA ILE A 27 -7.30 8.47 0.28
C ILE A 27 -6.35 9.67 0.14
N GLY A 28 -6.81 10.72 -0.54
CA GLY A 28 -5.99 11.93 -0.68
C GLY A 28 -5.72 12.62 0.65
N ASP A 29 -6.70 12.61 1.54
CA ASP A 29 -6.55 13.20 2.87
C ASP A 29 -5.55 12.39 3.71
N ILE A 30 -5.64 11.08 3.61
CA ILE A 30 -4.72 10.19 4.32
C ILE A 30 -3.29 10.40 3.81
N GLU A 31 -3.14 10.48 2.50
CA GLU A 31 -1.84 10.71 1.88
C GLU A 31 -1.22 12.02 2.38
N GLN A 32 -1.99 13.08 2.36
CA GLN A 32 -1.51 14.39 2.76
C GLN A 32 -1.08 14.40 4.22
N GLN A 33 -1.90 13.82 5.07
CA GLN A 33 -1.60 13.78 6.50
C GLN A 33 -0.31 13.00 6.78
N LEU A 34 -0.14 11.85 6.14
CA LEU A 34 1.05 11.05 6.36
C LEU A 34 2.31 11.79 5.89
N LEU A 35 2.22 12.47 4.75
CA LEU A 35 3.37 13.22 4.25
C LEU A 35 3.73 14.39 5.15
N LEU A 36 2.74 15.02 5.78
CA LEU A 36 3.00 16.10 6.71
C LEU A 36 3.67 15.63 7.99
N GLU A 37 3.40 14.40 8.39
CA GLU A 37 3.93 13.85 9.63
C GLU A 37 5.30 13.22 9.47
N GLN A 38 5.77 13.05 8.24
CA GLN A 38 7.01 12.34 7.98
C GLN A 38 8.10 13.28 7.48
N ASN A 39 9.34 12.89 7.78
CA ASN A 39 10.48 13.53 7.15
C ASN A 39 10.63 12.91 5.76
N THR A 40 10.26 13.66 4.72
CA THR A 40 10.24 13.14 3.36
C THR A 40 11.61 13.17 2.69
N LYS A 41 12.63 13.62 3.39
CA LYS A 41 13.97 13.78 2.81
C LYS A 41 14.53 12.48 2.22
N HIS A 42 14.26 11.36 2.89
CA HIS A 42 14.78 10.06 2.46
C HIS A 42 13.69 9.14 1.97
N LEU A 43 12.53 9.69 1.66
CA LEU A 43 11.36 8.93 1.23
C LEU A 43 11.15 9.10 -0.26
N ASP A 44 10.89 7.99 -0.94
CA ASP A 44 10.45 8.07 -2.34
C ASP A 44 8.97 8.42 -2.36
N VAL A 45 8.70 9.72 -2.33
CA VAL A 45 7.32 10.22 -2.24
C VAL A 45 6.48 9.76 -3.42
N GLY A 46 7.05 9.80 -4.63
CA GLY A 46 6.33 9.35 -5.82
C GLY A 46 5.91 7.90 -5.74
N TYR A 47 6.79 7.05 -5.24
CA TYR A 47 6.47 5.63 -5.10
C TYR A 47 5.38 5.41 -4.05
N PHE A 48 5.49 6.11 -2.93
CA PHE A 48 4.46 6.06 -1.88
C PHE A 48 3.10 6.46 -2.43
N GLN A 49 3.06 7.58 -3.18
CA GLN A 49 1.81 8.07 -3.74
C GLN A 49 1.22 7.10 -4.75
N ASP A 50 2.07 6.51 -5.58
CA ASP A 50 1.62 5.57 -6.59
C ASP A 50 0.97 4.34 -5.94
N ILE A 51 1.62 3.77 -4.94
CA ILE A 51 1.08 2.58 -4.27
C ILE A 51 -0.22 2.92 -3.55
N LEU A 52 -0.22 3.99 -2.80
CA LEU A 52 -1.38 4.35 -2.00
C LEU A 52 -2.61 4.60 -2.86
N ARG A 53 -2.44 5.43 -3.89
CA ARG A 53 -3.53 5.74 -4.81
C ARG A 53 -3.94 4.52 -5.63
N GLY A 54 -2.95 3.75 -6.07
CA GLY A 54 -3.21 2.56 -6.87
C GLY A 54 -4.00 1.51 -6.13
N VAL A 55 -3.69 1.30 -4.84
CA VAL A 55 -4.46 0.36 -4.04
C VAL A 55 -5.90 0.84 -3.88
N ALA A 56 -6.09 2.14 -3.61
CA ALA A 56 -7.43 2.67 -3.42
C ALA A 56 -8.29 2.51 -4.67
N VAL A 57 -7.70 2.72 -5.84
CA VAL A 57 -8.44 2.62 -7.10
C VAL A 57 -8.67 1.16 -7.51
N ASN A 58 -7.69 0.30 -7.26
CA ASN A 58 -7.68 -1.07 -7.81
C ASN A 58 -8.01 -2.15 -6.78
N HIS A 59 -8.41 -1.79 -5.56
CA HIS A 59 -8.55 -2.78 -4.51
C HIS A 59 -9.49 -3.95 -4.85
N PRO A 60 -10.59 -3.76 -5.59
CA PRO A 60 -11.41 -4.94 -5.92
C PRO A 60 -10.65 -5.96 -6.75
N VAL A 61 -9.85 -5.51 -7.70
CA VAL A 61 -9.03 -6.41 -8.53
C VAL A 61 -7.95 -7.06 -7.69
N LEU A 62 -7.32 -6.29 -6.81
CA LEU A 62 -6.25 -6.81 -5.96
C LEU A 62 -6.79 -7.86 -4.99
N ASP A 63 -7.96 -7.60 -4.42
CA ASP A 63 -8.58 -8.54 -3.50
C ASP A 63 -8.89 -9.87 -4.18
N GLU A 64 -9.42 -9.82 -5.40
CA GLU A 64 -9.68 -11.03 -6.16
C GLU A 64 -8.39 -11.79 -6.48
N ALA A 65 -7.34 -11.06 -6.77
CA ALA A 65 -6.07 -11.67 -7.13
C ALA A 65 -5.45 -12.45 -5.97
N VAL A 66 -5.66 -12.02 -4.73
CA VAL A 66 -5.05 -12.69 -3.58
C VAL A 66 -5.92 -13.84 -3.03
N LYS A 67 -7.21 -13.83 -3.30
CA LYS A 67 -8.13 -14.82 -2.72
C LYS A 67 -7.70 -16.28 -2.92
N PRO A 68 -7.23 -16.69 -4.11
CA PRO A 68 -6.84 -18.08 -4.28
C PRO A 68 -5.68 -18.54 -3.41
N PHE A 69 -4.93 -17.60 -2.85
CA PHE A 69 -3.74 -17.92 -2.04
C PHE A 69 -4.01 -17.86 -0.55
N LEU A 70 -5.25 -17.58 -0.17
CA LEU A 70 -5.61 -17.47 1.25
C LEU A 70 -6.15 -18.81 1.75
N ASP A 71 -5.86 -19.09 3.01
CA ASP A 71 -6.39 -20.27 3.67
C ASP A 71 -7.67 -19.97 4.44
N ARG A 72 -8.12 -18.72 4.42
CA ARG A 72 -9.32 -18.24 5.10
C ARG A 72 -10.04 -17.27 4.17
N PRO A 73 -11.36 -17.08 4.38
CA PRO A 73 -12.07 -16.04 3.62
C PRO A 73 -11.41 -14.68 3.79
N PHE A 74 -11.41 -13.89 2.73
CA PHE A 74 -10.79 -12.57 2.74
C PHE A 74 -11.35 -11.70 3.88
N GLU A 75 -12.64 -11.84 4.15
CA GLU A 75 -13.30 -11.05 5.19
C GLU A 75 -12.78 -11.35 6.59
N GLU A 76 -12.17 -12.50 6.78
CA GLU A 76 -11.64 -12.91 8.09
C GLU A 76 -10.19 -12.52 8.28
N ILE A 77 -9.54 -11.97 7.25
CA ILE A 77 -8.16 -11.53 7.36
C ILE A 77 -8.14 -10.22 8.15
N ASP A 78 -7.21 -10.08 9.09
CA ASP A 78 -7.17 -8.86 9.87
C ASP A 78 -6.72 -7.67 9.01
N LEU A 79 -7.05 -6.47 9.47
CA LEU A 79 -6.87 -5.26 8.67
C LEU A 79 -5.42 -4.95 8.36
N VAL A 80 -4.49 -5.29 9.25
CA VAL A 80 -3.07 -5.08 8.98
C VAL A 80 -2.62 -6.01 7.86
N GLU A 81 -3.00 -7.27 7.95
CA GLU A 81 -2.68 -8.25 6.91
C GLU A 81 -3.28 -7.85 5.58
N LYS A 82 -4.52 -7.37 5.57
CA LYS A 82 -5.15 -6.90 4.34
C LYS A 82 -4.36 -5.78 3.69
N ALA A 83 -3.89 -4.84 4.50
CA ALA A 83 -3.10 -3.73 3.97
C ALA A 83 -1.82 -4.23 3.32
N ILE A 84 -1.12 -5.15 3.98
CA ILE A 84 0.11 -5.73 3.45
C ILE A 84 -0.16 -6.48 2.16
N LEU A 85 -1.23 -7.28 2.13
CA LEU A 85 -1.58 -8.05 0.94
C LEU A 85 -1.93 -7.15 -0.22
N ARG A 86 -2.69 -6.08 0.02
CA ARG A 86 -3.07 -5.14 -1.03
C ARG A 86 -1.88 -4.41 -1.61
N VAL A 87 -0.97 -3.95 -0.76
CA VAL A 87 0.24 -3.28 -1.24
C VAL A 87 1.10 -4.25 -2.04
N SER A 88 1.30 -5.45 -1.52
CA SER A 88 2.12 -6.45 -2.20
C SER A 88 1.51 -6.84 -3.55
N ALA A 89 0.20 -7.05 -3.60
CA ALA A 89 -0.48 -7.40 -4.83
C ALA A 89 -0.37 -6.29 -5.87
N TYR A 90 -0.47 -5.03 -5.42
CA TYR A 90 -0.33 -3.91 -6.33
C TYR A 90 1.07 -3.87 -6.94
N GLU A 91 2.09 -4.05 -6.11
CA GLU A 91 3.46 -4.02 -6.61
C GLU A 91 3.71 -5.14 -7.61
N LEU A 92 3.24 -6.34 -7.32
CA LEU A 92 3.44 -7.48 -8.21
C LEU A 92 2.69 -7.33 -9.52
N LYS A 93 1.55 -6.68 -9.50
CA LYS A 93 0.72 -6.55 -10.69
C LYS A 93 1.09 -5.33 -11.54
N TYR A 94 1.40 -4.21 -10.90
CA TYR A 94 1.55 -2.94 -11.60
C TYR A 94 2.94 -2.33 -11.50
N ARG A 95 3.80 -2.83 -10.63
CA ARG A 95 5.15 -2.28 -10.46
C ARG A 95 6.19 -3.37 -10.65
N LEU A 96 6.14 -4.01 -11.80
CA LEU A 96 7.11 -5.07 -12.15
C LEU A 96 8.52 -4.53 -12.34
N ASP A 97 8.66 -3.22 -12.43
CA ASP A 97 9.97 -2.57 -12.51
C ASP A 97 10.71 -2.58 -11.18
N VAL A 98 10.04 -2.97 -10.09
CA VAL A 98 10.66 -3.00 -8.77
C VAL A 98 11.57 -4.22 -8.69
N PRO A 99 12.88 -4.02 -8.48
CA PRO A 99 13.75 -5.17 -8.27
C PRO A 99 13.49 -5.72 -6.88
N TYR A 100 13.29 -7.00 -6.82
CA TYR A 100 13.17 -7.60 -5.52
C TYR A 100 14.06 -8.80 -5.47
N LYS A 101 15.12 -8.58 -5.00
CA LYS A 101 15.99 -9.68 -4.72
C LYS A 101 16.59 -9.51 -3.40
#